data_ac731d94085b2593a6047367db9ca5ae
#
_entry.id   ac731d94085b2593a6047367db9ca5ae
#
_cell.length_a   1.000
_cell.length_b   1.000
_cell.length_c   1.000
_cell.angle_alpha   90.00
_cell.angle_beta   90.00
_cell.angle_gamma   90.00
#
_symmetry.space_group_name_H-M   'P 1'
#
loop_
_entity.id
_entity.type
_entity.pdbx_description
1 polymer ?
#
loop_
_entity_poly.entity_id
_entity_poly.type
_entity_poly.pdbx_seq_one_letter_code
_entity_poly.pdbx_strand_id
1 'polypeptide(L)'
;MKDLFKSKSFYVDVVVIIIGCFISSLGVNLFLSNAGLLSGGVTGIGLILQYLWNIPSGITVFILNIPLFLVSYKFLSKRFTIYTAIGMISFSTALMITKPLSSLVQVDDTLLYCIYGGVLSGIGYGLVFFRNGSIGGTDIITMVVRKKYSNLDIGKVGFGFNLIIVTVAAFIFGLPKALYTLISLFITSTILDKVLSGFTSKKLLLILTEKEEDIITYVIKDMNRGITSLMAEGGYTHNQKKLLYVAVTTSQMINLKNKILRIDPNAFITIIDVSEVKGKGFQSI
;
A
#
# COMPACT_ATOMS: atom_id res chain seq x y z
N MET A 1 -10.35 -20.04 -14.47
CA MET A 1 -11.37 -19.19 -13.81
C MET A 1 -12.16 -19.91 -12.74
N LYS A 2 -12.68 -21.13 -12.99
CA LYS A 2 -13.45 -21.88 -11.96
C LYS A 2 -12.64 -22.17 -10.68
N ASP A 3 -11.33 -22.36 -10.77
CA ASP A 3 -10.46 -22.64 -9.61
C ASP A 3 -10.17 -21.41 -8.75
N LEU A 4 -10.25 -20.20 -9.31
CA LEU A 4 -10.04 -18.94 -8.58
C LEU A 4 -11.19 -18.72 -7.56
N PHE A 5 -12.41 -18.99 -7.96
CA PHE A 5 -13.62 -18.84 -7.11
C PHE A 5 -13.77 -19.93 -6.05
N LYS A 6 -13.06 -21.07 -6.18
CA LYS A 6 -13.08 -22.15 -5.18
C LYS A 6 -12.03 -22.01 -4.09
N SER A 7 -11.09 -21.08 -4.23
CA SER A 7 -10.01 -20.89 -3.26
C SER A 7 -10.48 -20.12 -2.03
N LYS A 8 -10.22 -20.65 -0.83
CA LYS A 8 -10.44 -19.93 0.45
C LYS A 8 -9.76 -18.56 0.47
N SER A 9 -8.64 -18.42 -0.23
CA SER A 9 -7.92 -17.16 -0.41
C SER A 9 -8.76 -16.11 -1.15
N PHE A 10 -9.57 -16.49 -2.15
CA PHE A 10 -10.41 -15.55 -2.88
C PHE A 10 -11.42 -14.83 -1.99
N TYR A 11 -12.11 -15.58 -1.11
CA TYR A 11 -13.09 -14.97 -0.19
C TYR A 11 -12.43 -14.02 0.81
N VAL A 12 -11.26 -14.39 1.33
CA VAL A 12 -10.48 -13.51 2.22
C VAL A 12 -10.08 -12.23 1.49
N ASP A 13 -9.60 -12.34 0.23
CA ASP A 13 -9.21 -11.18 -0.58
C ASP A 13 -10.40 -10.25 -0.81
N VAL A 14 -11.58 -10.80 -1.16
CA VAL A 14 -12.80 -10.02 -1.38
C VAL A 14 -13.25 -9.29 -0.10
N VAL A 15 -13.23 -9.97 1.05
CA VAL A 15 -13.58 -9.35 2.34
C VAL A 15 -12.65 -8.20 2.67
N VAL A 16 -11.33 -8.38 2.50
CA VAL A 16 -10.34 -7.32 2.75
C VAL A 16 -10.54 -6.13 1.79
N ILE A 17 -10.86 -6.39 0.51
CA ILE A 17 -11.17 -5.34 -0.46
C ILE A 17 -12.40 -4.54 -0.02
N ILE A 18 -13.48 -5.21 0.39
CA ILE A 18 -14.71 -4.53 0.85
C ILE A 18 -14.43 -3.68 2.09
N ILE A 19 -13.70 -4.22 3.07
CA ILE A 19 -13.29 -3.48 4.28
C ILE A 19 -12.42 -2.27 3.91
N GLY A 20 -11.46 -2.44 3.02
CA GLY A 20 -10.61 -1.35 2.55
C GLY A 20 -11.41 -0.24 1.86
N CYS A 21 -12.37 -0.61 1.01
CA CYS A 21 -13.29 0.33 0.36
C CYS A 21 -14.14 1.09 1.38
N PHE A 22 -14.63 0.42 2.42
CA PHE A 22 -15.44 1.04 3.48
C PHE A 22 -14.60 2.03 4.30
N ILE A 23 -13.40 1.65 4.74
CA ILE A 23 -12.49 2.54 5.48
C ILE A 23 -12.15 3.77 4.65
N SER A 24 -11.83 3.58 3.36
CA SER A 24 -11.53 4.69 2.47
C SER A 24 -12.72 5.62 2.26
N SER A 25 -13.93 5.08 2.10
CA SER A 25 -15.15 5.89 1.94
C SER A 25 -15.46 6.73 3.18
N LEU A 26 -15.18 6.22 4.39
CA LEU A 26 -15.24 7.00 5.62
C LEU A 26 -14.23 8.15 5.60
N GLY A 27 -12.99 7.91 5.17
CA GLY A 27 -11.98 8.96 5.00
C GLY A 27 -12.46 10.07 4.07
N VAL A 28 -13.07 9.70 2.94
CA VAL A 28 -13.60 10.67 1.97
C VAL A 28 -14.80 11.43 2.52
N ASN A 29 -15.81 10.75 3.05
CA ASN A 29 -17.07 11.40 3.42
C ASN A 29 -17.03 12.10 4.78
N LEU A 30 -16.42 11.50 5.82
CA LEU A 30 -16.35 12.12 7.15
C LEU A 30 -15.37 13.29 7.20
N PHE A 31 -14.32 13.24 6.37
CA PHE A 31 -13.24 14.21 6.47
C PHE A 31 -13.10 15.05 5.19
N LEU A 32 -12.71 14.48 4.06
CA LEU A 32 -12.40 15.28 2.87
C LEU A 32 -13.60 16.05 2.34
N SER A 33 -14.75 15.38 2.21
CA SER A 33 -15.97 16.00 1.70
C SER A 33 -16.49 17.11 2.62
N ASN A 34 -16.41 16.94 3.96
CA ASN A 34 -16.83 17.95 4.93
C ASN A 34 -16.01 19.24 4.83
N ALA A 35 -14.73 19.14 4.62
CA ALA A 35 -13.86 20.32 4.44
C ALA A 35 -13.91 20.89 3.02
N GLY A 36 -14.72 20.33 2.12
CA GLY A 36 -14.74 20.73 0.70
C GLY A 36 -13.43 20.45 -0.01
N LEU A 37 -12.69 19.42 0.45
CA LEU A 37 -11.43 18.98 -0.12
C LEU A 37 -11.68 17.90 -1.17
N LEU A 38 -10.67 17.64 -2.01
CA LEU A 38 -10.74 16.61 -3.01
C LEU A 38 -9.98 15.36 -2.56
N SER A 39 -10.41 14.22 -3.07
CA SER A 39 -9.66 12.99 -3.08
C SER A 39 -8.87 12.86 -4.39
N GLY A 40 -8.03 11.83 -4.50
CA GLY A 40 -7.30 11.55 -5.73
C GLY A 40 -8.15 10.95 -6.84
N GLY A 41 -7.61 10.99 -8.05
CA GLY A 41 -8.12 10.24 -9.19
C GLY A 41 -9.56 10.60 -9.57
N VAL A 42 -10.27 9.61 -10.10
CA VAL A 42 -11.67 9.76 -10.51
C VAL A 42 -12.57 10.14 -9.33
N THR A 43 -12.23 9.78 -8.10
CA THR A 43 -12.94 10.20 -6.89
C THR A 43 -12.87 11.71 -6.72
N GLY A 44 -11.71 12.33 -7.01
CA GLY A 44 -11.56 13.78 -7.01
C GLY A 44 -12.49 14.46 -8.03
N ILE A 45 -12.57 13.92 -9.24
CA ILE A 45 -13.53 14.41 -10.25
C ILE A 45 -14.96 14.23 -9.75
N GLY A 46 -15.28 13.09 -9.12
CA GLY A 46 -16.59 12.84 -8.54
C GLY A 46 -16.96 13.85 -7.46
N LEU A 47 -16.01 14.25 -6.60
CA LEU A 47 -16.23 15.29 -5.59
C LEU A 47 -16.40 16.68 -6.22
N ILE A 48 -15.65 17.02 -7.27
CA ILE A 48 -15.84 18.28 -8.01
C ILE A 48 -17.30 18.37 -8.53
N LEU A 49 -17.78 17.29 -9.17
CA LEU A 49 -19.15 17.25 -9.68
C LEU A 49 -20.20 17.28 -8.54
N GLN A 50 -19.89 16.67 -7.40
CA GLN A 50 -20.75 16.74 -6.22
C GLN A 50 -20.85 18.16 -5.66
N TYR A 51 -19.74 18.91 -5.62
CA TYR A 51 -19.74 20.30 -5.12
C TYR A 51 -20.40 21.30 -6.07
N LEU A 52 -20.24 21.09 -7.38
CA LEU A 52 -20.78 22.01 -8.39
C LEU A 52 -22.26 21.74 -8.71
N TRP A 53 -22.65 20.46 -8.78
CA TRP A 53 -23.98 20.07 -9.29
C TRP A 53 -24.76 19.16 -8.36
N ASN A 54 -24.29 18.91 -7.12
CA ASN A 54 -24.91 18.01 -6.15
C ASN A 54 -25.10 16.56 -6.64
N ILE A 55 -24.36 16.14 -7.68
CA ILE A 55 -24.39 14.77 -8.18
C ILE A 55 -23.62 13.89 -7.16
N PRO A 56 -24.23 12.80 -6.61
CA PRO A 56 -23.54 11.93 -5.67
C PRO A 56 -22.23 11.39 -6.24
N SER A 57 -21.12 11.61 -5.54
CA SER A 57 -19.78 11.19 -5.99
C SER A 57 -19.68 9.70 -6.28
N GLY A 58 -20.42 8.85 -5.55
CA GLY A 58 -20.46 7.39 -5.79
C GLY A 58 -20.98 7.02 -7.18
N ILE A 59 -22.01 7.72 -7.68
CA ILE A 59 -22.57 7.49 -9.03
C ILE A 59 -21.56 7.94 -10.08
N THR A 60 -21.00 9.13 -9.92
CA THR A 60 -20.02 9.68 -10.85
C THR A 60 -18.78 8.81 -10.95
N VAL A 61 -18.24 8.38 -9.79
CA VAL A 61 -17.08 7.47 -9.71
C VAL A 61 -17.38 6.16 -10.42
N PHE A 62 -18.57 5.58 -10.23
CA PHE A 62 -18.97 4.35 -10.90
C PHE A 62 -18.96 4.50 -12.42
N ILE A 63 -19.65 5.52 -12.94
CA ILE A 63 -19.76 5.76 -14.39
C ILE A 63 -18.40 6.02 -15.04
N LEU A 64 -17.59 6.91 -14.45
CA LEU A 64 -16.28 7.26 -14.99
C LEU A 64 -15.27 6.10 -14.93
N ASN A 65 -15.50 5.12 -14.06
CA ASN A 65 -14.66 3.95 -13.99
C ASN A 65 -14.95 2.89 -15.07
N ILE A 66 -16.10 2.92 -15.74
CA ILE A 66 -16.43 1.95 -16.79
C ILE A 66 -15.38 1.89 -17.90
N PRO A 67 -14.96 3.02 -18.54
CA PRO A 67 -13.92 2.98 -19.56
C PRO A 67 -12.55 2.53 -19.01
N LEU A 68 -12.21 2.92 -17.77
CA LEU A 68 -10.95 2.51 -17.14
C LEU A 68 -10.92 1.01 -16.82
N PHE A 69 -12.08 0.44 -16.52
CA PHE A 69 -12.21 -1.02 -16.36
C PHE A 69 -11.88 -1.78 -17.66
N LEU A 70 -12.29 -1.26 -18.81
CA LEU A 70 -11.92 -1.85 -20.11
C LEU A 70 -10.40 -1.80 -20.33
N VAL A 71 -9.74 -0.71 -19.90
CA VAL A 71 -8.27 -0.62 -19.91
C VAL A 71 -7.66 -1.67 -19.00
N SER A 72 -8.17 -1.84 -17.79
CA SER A 72 -7.72 -2.89 -16.85
C SER A 72 -7.82 -4.28 -17.49
N TYR A 73 -8.94 -4.59 -18.11
CA TYR A 73 -9.16 -5.89 -18.76
C TYR A 73 -8.16 -6.18 -19.88
N LYS A 74 -7.78 -5.15 -20.65
CA LYS A 74 -6.85 -5.28 -21.78
C LYS A 74 -5.38 -5.38 -21.35
N PHE A 75 -4.97 -4.61 -20.34
CA PHE A 75 -3.56 -4.42 -20.01
C PHE A 75 -3.10 -5.12 -18.73
N LEU A 76 -4.00 -5.49 -17.82
CA LEU A 76 -3.67 -6.09 -16.54
C LEU A 76 -4.09 -7.56 -16.46
N SER A 77 -3.82 -8.22 -15.34
CA SER A 77 -4.17 -9.64 -15.17
C SER A 77 -5.68 -9.80 -14.93
N LYS A 78 -6.24 -10.94 -15.38
CA LYS A 78 -7.67 -11.27 -15.15
C LYS A 78 -8.04 -11.24 -13.66
N ARG A 79 -7.15 -11.66 -12.77
CA ARG A 79 -7.36 -11.63 -11.32
C ARG A 79 -7.48 -10.19 -10.83
N PHE A 80 -6.54 -9.33 -11.23
CA PHE A 80 -6.58 -7.91 -10.90
C PHE A 80 -7.88 -7.24 -11.39
N THR A 81 -8.29 -7.54 -12.63
CA THR A 81 -9.50 -6.96 -13.21
C THR A 81 -10.77 -7.38 -12.44
N ILE A 82 -10.89 -8.66 -12.01
CA ILE A 82 -12.01 -9.12 -11.20
C ILE A 82 -12.03 -8.40 -9.84
N TYR A 83 -10.89 -8.32 -9.15
CA TYR A 83 -10.80 -7.64 -7.87
C TYR A 83 -11.05 -6.12 -8.00
N THR A 84 -10.62 -5.53 -9.10
CA THR A 84 -10.92 -4.12 -9.42
C THR A 84 -12.42 -3.91 -9.66
N ALA A 85 -13.12 -4.81 -10.35
CA ALA A 85 -14.57 -4.72 -10.51
C ALA A 85 -15.29 -4.76 -9.14
N ILE A 86 -14.87 -5.69 -8.27
CA ILE A 86 -15.39 -5.79 -6.90
C ILE A 86 -15.07 -4.50 -6.12
N GLY A 87 -13.85 -4.00 -6.19
CA GLY A 87 -13.41 -2.77 -5.53
C GLY A 87 -14.21 -1.54 -5.99
N MET A 88 -14.40 -1.37 -7.31
CA MET A 88 -15.18 -0.27 -7.89
C MET A 88 -16.62 -0.27 -7.38
N ILE A 89 -17.30 -1.42 -7.45
CA ILE A 89 -18.69 -1.54 -6.99
C ILE A 89 -18.76 -1.29 -5.48
N SER A 90 -17.88 -1.93 -4.70
CA SER A 90 -17.86 -1.80 -3.24
C SER A 90 -17.57 -0.36 -2.81
N PHE A 91 -16.60 0.31 -3.45
CA PHE A 91 -16.24 1.68 -3.09
C PHE A 91 -17.33 2.68 -3.45
N SER A 92 -17.90 2.59 -4.66
CA SER A 92 -18.99 3.45 -5.09
C SER A 92 -20.23 3.29 -4.19
N THR A 93 -20.57 2.05 -3.83
CA THR A 93 -21.66 1.75 -2.88
C THR A 93 -21.34 2.29 -1.49
N ALA A 94 -20.10 2.07 -1.00
CA ALA A 94 -19.66 2.56 0.30
C ALA A 94 -19.72 4.10 0.37
N LEU A 95 -19.33 4.83 -0.69
CA LEU A 95 -19.46 6.28 -0.76
C LEU A 95 -20.94 6.73 -0.62
N MET A 96 -21.88 6.01 -1.22
CA MET A 96 -23.30 6.33 -1.08
C MET A 96 -23.84 6.06 0.33
N ILE A 97 -23.45 4.91 0.92
CA ILE A 97 -23.89 4.50 2.26
C ILE A 97 -23.28 5.39 3.36
N THR A 98 -22.03 5.78 3.22
CA THR A 98 -21.32 6.58 4.25
C THR A 98 -21.58 8.09 4.12
N LYS A 99 -22.18 8.56 3.01
CA LYS A 99 -22.48 9.99 2.83
C LYS A 99 -23.33 10.60 3.96
N PRO A 100 -24.41 9.96 4.48
CA PRO A 100 -25.17 10.50 5.60
C PRO A 100 -24.38 10.65 6.89
N LEU A 101 -23.30 9.88 7.06
CA LEU A 101 -22.44 9.93 8.25
C LEU A 101 -21.53 11.18 8.27
N SER A 102 -21.44 11.93 7.18
CA SER A 102 -20.58 13.12 7.11
C SER A 102 -20.90 14.15 8.19
N SER A 103 -22.14 14.26 8.64
CA SER A 103 -22.55 15.17 9.71
C SER A 103 -22.08 14.79 11.12
N LEU A 104 -21.55 13.56 11.31
CA LEU A 104 -21.09 13.08 12.60
C LEU A 104 -19.76 13.72 13.05
N VAL A 105 -18.95 14.17 12.10
CA VAL A 105 -17.65 14.77 12.40
C VAL A 105 -17.70 16.25 12.00
N GLN A 106 -17.68 17.12 13.00
CA GLN A 106 -17.60 18.57 12.82
C GLN A 106 -16.41 19.08 13.62
N VAL A 107 -15.40 19.55 12.92
CA VAL A 107 -14.16 20.12 13.48
C VAL A 107 -13.86 21.40 12.75
N ASP A 108 -13.47 22.43 13.45
CA ASP A 108 -13.19 23.76 12.86
C ASP A 108 -11.79 23.86 12.22
N ASP A 109 -11.04 22.77 12.20
CA ASP A 109 -9.66 22.74 11.68
C ASP A 109 -9.58 21.91 10.38
N THR A 110 -9.38 22.59 9.26
CA THR A 110 -9.21 21.98 7.94
C THR A 110 -7.99 21.05 7.86
N LEU A 111 -6.93 21.34 8.63
CA LEU A 111 -5.72 20.49 8.61
C LEU A 111 -6.00 19.11 9.24
N LEU A 112 -6.82 19.06 10.28
CA LEU A 112 -7.25 17.78 10.86
C LEU A 112 -8.05 16.96 9.85
N TYR A 113 -8.94 17.59 9.09
CA TYR A 113 -9.65 16.91 8.00
C TYR A 113 -8.70 16.36 6.94
N CYS A 114 -7.64 17.10 6.56
CA CYS A 114 -6.62 16.62 5.63
C CYS A 114 -5.90 15.37 6.16
N ILE A 115 -5.46 15.42 7.43
CA ILE A 115 -4.67 14.36 8.05
C ILE A 115 -5.50 13.09 8.18
N TYR A 116 -6.64 13.16 8.86
CA TYR A 116 -7.46 11.97 9.12
C TYR A 116 -8.10 11.42 7.84
N GLY A 117 -8.53 12.30 6.93
CA GLY A 117 -9.02 11.90 5.62
C GLY A 117 -7.95 11.19 4.80
N GLY A 118 -6.73 11.74 4.80
CA GLY A 118 -5.58 11.14 4.13
C GLY A 118 -5.16 9.80 4.72
N VAL A 119 -5.12 9.68 6.05
CA VAL A 119 -4.77 8.44 6.75
C VAL A 119 -5.78 7.32 6.46
N LEU A 120 -7.08 7.58 6.66
CA LEU A 120 -8.12 6.57 6.43
C LEU A 120 -8.19 6.16 4.95
N SER A 121 -8.13 7.14 4.03
CA SER A 121 -8.08 6.83 2.60
C SER A 121 -6.85 6.00 2.24
N GLY A 122 -5.67 6.35 2.76
CA GLY A 122 -4.43 5.64 2.51
C GLY A 122 -4.43 4.21 3.04
N ILE A 123 -4.98 3.98 4.24
CA ILE A 123 -5.16 2.63 4.79
C ILE A 123 -6.10 1.82 3.90
N GLY A 124 -7.27 2.38 3.57
CA GLY A 124 -8.26 1.70 2.75
C GLY A 124 -7.73 1.34 1.37
N TYR A 125 -7.12 2.27 0.67
CA TYR A 125 -6.49 2.04 -0.64
C TYR A 125 -5.35 1.02 -0.54
N GLY A 126 -4.49 1.14 0.47
CA GLY A 126 -3.40 0.20 0.71
C GLY A 126 -3.88 -1.23 0.89
N LEU A 127 -4.98 -1.47 1.63
CA LEU A 127 -5.58 -2.80 1.81
C LEU A 127 -6.09 -3.38 0.49
N VAL A 128 -6.74 -2.56 -0.34
CA VAL A 128 -7.26 -2.97 -1.65
C VAL A 128 -6.11 -3.35 -2.59
N PHE A 129 -5.08 -2.51 -2.69
CA PHE A 129 -3.89 -2.78 -3.50
C PHE A 129 -3.10 -3.99 -3.00
N PHE A 130 -3.01 -4.19 -1.68
CA PHE A 130 -2.35 -5.35 -1.09
C PHE A 130 -2.96 -6.68 -1.56
N ARG A 131 -4.27 -6.69 -1.85
CA ARG A 131 -4.97 -7.86 -2.42
C ARG A 131 -4.97 -7.89 -3.95
N ASN A 132 -4.09 -7.13 -4.60
CA ASN A 132 -4.02 -7.03 -6.06
C ASN A 132 -5.35 -6.59 -6.68
N GLY A 133 -6.07 -5.70 -6.02
CA GLY A 133 -7.26 -5.00 -6.51
C GLY A 133 -6.99 -3.52 -6.67
N SER A 134 -8.02 -2.78 -7.11
CA SER A 134 -8.05 -1.33 -7.18
C SER A 134 -9.50 -0.86 -6.96
N ILE A 135 -9.66 0.37 -6.55
CA ILE A 135 -10.98 1.02 -6.50
C ILE A 135 -11.37 1.67 -7.84
N GLY A 136 -10.56 1.47 -8.88
CA GLY A 136 -10.72 2.11 -10.19
C GLY A 136 -9.93 3.41 -10.31
N GLY A 137 -10.38 4.27 -11.22
CA GLY A 137 -9.78 5.59 -11.40
C GLY A 137 -8.35 5.56 -11.94
N THR A 138 -7.59 6.59 -11.59
CA THR A 138 -6.17 6.72 -11.94
C THR A 138 -5.32 5.56 -11.41
N ASP A 139 -5.82 4.81 -10.45
CA ASP A 139 -5.13 3.63 -9.90
C ASP A 139 -4.89 2.56 -10.97
N ILE A 140 -5.85 2.36 -11.88
CA ILE A 140 -5.69 1.45 -13.03
C ILE A 140 -4.53 1.92 -13.90
N ILE A 141 -4.46 3.22 -14.16
CA ILE A 141 -3.36 3.81 -14.96
C ILE A 141 -2.04 3.63 -14.21
N THR A 142 -2.02 3.90 -12.91
CA THR A 142 -0.86 3.68 -12.03
C THR A 142 -0.35 2.23 -12.11
N MET A 143 -1.25 1.25 -12.09
CA MET A 143 -0.89 -0.16 -12.20
C MET A 143 -0.39 -0.55 -13.59
N VAL A 144 -0.91 0.05 -14.65
CA VAL A 144 -0.39 -0.13 -16.01
C VAL A 144 1.03 0.43 -16.13
N VAL A 145 1.27 1.63 -15.58
CA VAL A 145 2.62 2.23 -15.53
C VAL A 145 3.57 1.35 -14.73
N ARG A 146 3.17 0.89 -13.55
CA ARG A 146 3.98 0.02 -12.70
C ARG A 146 4.29 -1.34 -13.35
N LYS A 147 3.38 -1.87 -14.15
CA LYS A 147 3.65 -3.10 -14.92
C LYS A 147 4.84 -2.94 -15.87
N LYS A 148 5.03 -1.74 -16.40
CA LYS A 148 6.16 -1.40 -17.28
C LYS A 148 7.42 -0.99 -16.50
N TYR A 149 7.23 -0.33 -15.34
CA TYR A 149 8.29 0.23 -14.49
C TYR A 149 8.13 -0.29 -13.05
N SER A 150 8.58 -1.53 -12.79
CA SER A 150 8.34 -2.26 -11.54
C SER A 150 8.94 -1.63 -10.28
N ASN A 151 9.92 -0.72 -10.43
CA ASN A 151 10.65 -0.10 -9.31
C ASN A 151 9.93 1.13 -8.73
N LEU A 152 8.79 1.55 -9.32
CA LEU A 152 8.07 2.73 -8.85
C LEU A 152 7.04 2.35 -7.77
N ASP A 153 7.00 3.14 -6.69
CA ASP A 153 5.98 3.02 -5.65
C ASP A 153 4.60 3.44 -6.20
N ILE A 154 3.57 2.70 -5.85
CA ILE A 154 2.20 2.94 -6.32
C ILE A 154 1.72 4.32 -5.88
N GLY A 155 1.96 4.66 -4.61
CA GLY A 155 1.55 5.95 -4.05
C GLY A 155 2.23 7.13 -4.74
N LYS A 156 3.54 7.03 -5.00
CA LYS A 156 4.28 8.10 -5.69
C LYS A 156 3.79 8.33 -7.12
N VAL A 157 3.53 7.25 -7.86
CA VAL A 157 3.00 7.36 -9.24
C VAL A 157 1.58 7.95 -9.22
N GLY A 158 0.72 7.45 -8.32
CA GLY A 158 -0.63 7.98 -8.13
C GLY A 158 -0.64 9.45 -7.71
N PHE A 159 0.28 9.85 -6.82
CA PHE A 159 0.44 11.24 -6.43
C PHE A 159 0.79 12.15 -7.62
N GLY A 160 1.67 11.70 -8.52
CA GLY A 160 2.00 12.43 -9.75
C GLY A 160 0.79 12.70 -10.62
N PHE A 161 -0.08 11.70 -10.84
CA PHE A 161 -1.34 11.88 -11.58
C PHE A 161 -2.31 12.83 -10.86
N ASN A 162 -2.34 12.78 -9.53
CA ASN A 162 -3.22 13.62 -8.73
C ASN A 162 -2.83 15.10 -8.77
N LEU A 163 -1.57 15.45 -9.05
CA LEU A 163 -1.15 16.84 -9.23
C LEU A 163 -1.96 17.57 -10.32
N ILE A 164 -2.35 16.87 -11.38
CA ILE A 164 -3.19 17.43 -12.44
C ILE A 164 -4.55 17.84 -11.87
N ILE A 165 -5.16 16.95 -11.04
CA ILE A 165 -6.47 17.20 -10.42
C ILE A 165 -6.39 18.38 -9.44
N VAL A 166 -5.31 18.45 -8.66
CA VAL A 166 -5.07 19.57 -7.72
C VAL A 166 -4.89 20.89 -8.47
N THR A 167 -4.22 20.87 -9.61
CA THR A 167 -4.07 22.07 -10.43
C THR A 167 -5.43 22.57 -10.91
N VAL A 168 -6.30 21.70 -11.42
CA VAL A 168 -7.67 22.05 -11.80
C VAL A 168 -8.47 22.55 -10.59
N ALA A 169 -8.31 21.90 -9.44
CA ALA A 169 -8.96 22.32 -8.20
C ALA A 169 -8.56 23.72 -7.74
N ALA A 170 -7.31 24.12 -7.96
CA ALA A 170 -6.83 25.45 -7.62
C ALA A 170 -7.56 26.55 -8.40
N PHE A 171 -7.87 26.31 -9.66
CA PHE A 171 -8.64 27.24 -10.50
C PHE A 171 -10.13 27.32 -10.12
N ILE A 172 -10.73 26.19 -9.68
CA ILE A 172 -12.18 26.12 -9.39
C ILE A 172 -12.49 26.55 -7.95
N PHE A 173 -11.71 26.07 -6.98
CA PHE A 173 -11.99 26.22 -5.54
C PHE A 173 -11.01 27.15 -4.81
N GLY A 174 -10.04 27.69 -5.53
CA GLY A 174 -9.00 28.57 -5.00
C GLY A 174 -7.79 27.83 -4.41
N LEU A 175 -6.69 28.57 -4.30
CA LEU A 175 -5.39 28.05 -3.88
C LEU A 175 -5.40 27.39 -2.48
N PRO A 176 -6.06 27.95 -1.43
CA PRO A 176 -6.04 27.33 -0.11
C PRO A 176 -6.59 25.90 -0.10
N LYS A 177 -7.73 25.64 -0.73
CA LYS A 177 -8.33 24.31 -0.82
C LYS A 177 -7.48 23.33 -1.62
N ALA A 178 -6.82 23.81 -2.69
CA ALA A 178 -5.90 23.01 -3.47
C ALA A 178 -4.68 22.59 -2.65
N LEU A 179 -4.09 23.49 -1.85
CA LEU A 179 -2.96 23.19 -0.98
C LEU A 179 -3.33 22.18 0.12
N TYR A 180 -4.48 22.33 0.76
CA TYR A 180 -4.98 21.35 1.72
C TYR A 180 -5.25 19.99 1.08
N THR A 181 -5.82 19.98 -0.14
CA THR A 181 -5.99 18.74 -0.91
C THR A 181 -4.65 18.08 -1.20
N LEU A 182 -3.62 18.86 -1.57
CA LEU A 182 -2.27 18.34 -1.81
C LEU A 182 -1.68 17.67 -0.56
N ILE A 183 -1.84 18.28 0.62
CA ILE A 183 -1.42 17.69 1.90
C ILE A 183 -2.12 16.35 2.13
N SER A 184 -3.44 16.31 1.95
CA SER A 184 -4.21 15.07 2.12
C SER A 184 -3.76 13.96 1.15
N LEU A 185 -3.53 14.30 -0.12
CA LEU A 185 -3.04 13.36 -1.13
C LEU A 185 -1.63 12.85 -0.82
N PHE A 186 -0.76 13.70 -0.31
CA PHE A 186 0.59 13.30 0.12
C PHE A 186 0.52 12.31 1.29
N ILE A 187 -0.33 12.58 2.28
CA ILE A 187 -0.55 11.67 3.42
C ILE A 187 -1.14 10.34 2.93
N THR A 188 -2.16 10.39 2.07
CA THR A 188 -2.78 9.20 1.46
C THR A 188 -1.74 8.33 0.76
N SER A 189 -0.91 8.92 -0.09
CA SER A 189 0.16 8.25 -0.82
C SER A 189 1.18 7.60 0.12
N THR A 190 1.64 8.36 1.12
CA THR A 190 2.63 7.88 2.09
C THR A 190 2.10 6.72 2.93
N ILE A 191 0.85 6.82 3.41
CA ILE A 191 0.22 5.74 4.19
C ILE A 191 -0.03 4.51 3.33
N LEU A 192 -0.51 4.69 2.09
CA LEU A 192 -0.71 3.62 1.13
C LEU A 192 0.60 2.82 0.93
N ASP A 193 1.70 3.50 0.63
CA ASP A 193 3.00 2.86 0.42
C ASP A 193 3.51 2.18 1.70
N LYS A 194 3.26 2.75 2.89
CA LYS A 194 3.58 2.12 4.17
C LYS A 194 2.75 0.86 4.43
N VAL A 195 1.45 0.87 4.13
CA VAL A 195 0.58 -0.32 4.25
C VAL A 195 1.07 -1.42 3.34
N LEU A 196 1.40 -1.10 2.09
CA LEU A 196 1.95 -2.08 1.14
C LEU A 196 3.30 -2.64 1.60
N SER A 197 4.22 -1.77 2.03
CA SER A 197 5.55 -2.17 2.50
C SER A 197 5.49 -2.93 3.82
N GLY A 198 4.61 -2.55 4.74
CA GLY A 198 4.50 -3.16 6.06
C GLY A 198 4.14 -4.64 6.02
N PHE A 199 3.37 -5.08 5.02
CA PHE A 199 3.02 -6.50 4.82
C PHE A 199 4.08 -7.30 4.04
N THR A 200 4.99 -6.64 3.33
CA THR A 200 5.95 -7.29 2.42
C THR A 200 7.39 -6.92 2.70
N SER A 201 7.66 -6.06 3.69
CA SER A 201 9.02 -5.60 3.95
C SER A 201 9.93 -6.78 4.31
N LYS A 202 11.09 -6.79 3.66
CA LYS A 202 12.12 -7.81 3.82
C LYS A 202 13.34 -7.16 4.42
N LYS A 203 14.03 -7.92 5.25
CA LYS A 203 15.25 -7.50 5.93
C LYS A 203 16.39 -8.43 5.56
N LEU A 204 17.52 -7.83 5.32
CA LEU A 204 18.78 -8.53 5.21
C LEU A 204 19.50 -8.42 6.53
N LEU A 205 19.89 -9.55 7.11
CA LEU A 205 20.78 -9.60 8.26
C LEU A 205 22.17 -10.01 7.82
N LEU A 206 23.14 -9.19 8.25
CA LEU A 206 24.56 -9.52 8.21
C LEU A 206 24.99 -9.80 9.64
N ILE A 207 25.50 -11.02 9.90
CA ILE A 207 25.76 -11.50 11.25
C ILE A 207 27.21 -11.94 11.34
N LEU A 208 27.95 -11.35 12.28
CA LEU A 208 29.28 -11.79 12.68
C LEU A 208 29.16 -12.43 14.07
N THR A 209 29.58 -13.66 14.20
CA THR A 209 29.46 -14.47 15.43
C THR A 209 30.57 -15.53 15.49
N GLU A 210 30.86 -16.01 16.69
CA GLU A 210 31.72 -17.16 16.91
C GLU A 210 30.93 -18.49 16.97
N LYS A 211 29.58 -18.40 16.98
CA LYS A 211 28.65 -19.56 17.03
C LYS A 211 27.95 -19.77 15.69
N GLU A 212 28.71 -19.81 14.60
CA GLU A 212 28.17 -19.83 13.23
C GLU A 212 27.27 -21.06 12.97
N GLU A 213 27.73 -22.27 13.36
CA GLU A 213 27.04 -23.53 13.06
C GLU A 213 25.67 -23.61 13.76
N ASP A 214 25.55 -23.09 14.97
CA ASP A 214 24.31 -23.06 15.73
C ASP A 214 23.29 -22.17 15.05
N ILE A 215 23.73 -20.98 14.57
CA ILE A 215 22.88 -20.03 13.88
C ILE A 215 22.47 -20.57 12.50
N ILE A 216 23.39 -21.13 11.73
CA ILE A 216 23.10 -21.75 10.43
C ILE A 216 22.08 -22.89 10.62
N THR A 217 22.28 -23.74 11.61
CA THR A 217 21.35 -24.84 11.91
C THR A 217 19.94 -24.32 12.21
N TYR A 218 19.84 -23.31 13.05
CA TYR A 218 18.55 -22.68 13.37
C TYR A 218 17.86 -22.09 12.14
N VAL A 219 18.60 -21.34 11.30
CA VAL A 219 18.02 -20.70 10.11
C VAL A 219 17.53 -21.75 9.11
N ILE A 220 18.29 -22.83 8.90
CA ILE A 220 17.91 -23.87 7.94
C ILE A 220 16.79 -24.74 8.48
N LYS A 221 16.92 -25.28 9.72
CA LYS A 221 16.00 -26.29 10.25
C LYS A 221 14.71 -25.68 10.80
N ASP A 222 14.81 -24.60 11.59
CA ASP A 222 13.65 -24.05 12.30
C ASP A 222 12.95 -22.97 11.50
N MET A 223 13.70 -22.17 10.72
CA MET A 223 13.10 -21.09 9.93
C MET A 223 12.82 -21.47 8.47
N ASN A 224 13.39 -22.60 8.00
CA ASN A 224 13.32 -23.06 6.61
C ASN A 224 13.73 -21.94 5.61
N ARG A 225 14.88 -21.29 5.89
CA ARG A 225 15.45 -20.21 5.08
C ARG A 225 16.86 -20.53 4.63
N GLY A 226 17.19 -20.02 3.44
CA GLY A 226 18.57 -20.05 2.95
C GLY A 226 19.43 -19.06 3.74
N ILE A 227 20.64 -19.46 4.03
CA ILE A 227 21.69 -18.64 4.63
C ILE A 227 22.97 -18.83 3.84
N THR A 228 23.73 -17.76 3.63
CA THR A 228 25.00 -17.80 2.91
C THR A 228 26.10 -17.33 3.84
N SER A 229 27.21 -18.08 3.87
CA SER A 229 28.41 -17.68 4.58
C SER A 229 29.39 -17.04 3.61
N LEU A 230 29.89 -15.87 3.94
CA LEU A 230 30.89 -15.10 3.19
C LEU A 230 32.17 -15.02 4.02
N MET A 231 33.31 -15.21 3.39
CA MET A 231 34.60 -14.96 4.04
C MET A 231 34.79 -13.46 4.21
N ALA A 232 35.11 -13.03 5.41
CA ALA A 232 35.37 -11.65 5.78
C ALA A 232 36.66 -11.57 6.59
N GLU A 233 37.36 -10.44 6.51
CA GLU A 233 38.58 -10.16 7.29
C GLU A 233 38.34 -8.92 8.16
N GLY A 234 38.75 -9.00 9.41
CA GLY A 234 38.68 -7.87 10.33
C GLY A 234 39.70 -6.81 9.95
N GLY A 235 39.26 -5.59 9.60
CA GLY A 235 40.13 -4.51 9.13
C GLY A 235 41.20 -4.08 10.14
N TYR A 236 41.01 -4.31 11.45
CA TYR A 236 41.98 -4.02 12.48
C TYR A 236 42.76 -5.27 12.94
N THR A 237 42.08 -6.40 13.07
CA THR A 237 42.67 -7.64 13.65
C THR A 237 43.27 -8.52 12.58
N HIS A 238 42.99 -8.32 11.31
CA HIS A 238 43.34 -9.18 10.17
C HIS A 238 42.92 -10.66 10.34
N ASN A 239 42.05 -10.92 11.32
CA ASN A 239 41.51 -12.24 11.54
C ASN A 239 40.45 -12.59 10.52
N GLN A 240 40.50 -13.76 9.92
CA GLN A 240 39.45 -14.27 9.06
C GLN A 240 38.22 -14.66 9.89
N LYS A 241 37.06 -14.18 9.47
CA LYS A 241 35.74 -14.49 10.07
C LYS A 241 34.75 -14.83 8.96
N LYS A 242 33.67 -15.49 9.33
CA LYS A 242 32.56 -15.69 8.41
C LYS A 242 31.47 -14.69 8.71
N LEU A 243 31.01 -14.01 7.67
CA LEU A 243 29.85 -13.15 7.69
C LEU A 243 28.64 -13.93 7.19
N LEU A 244 27.66 -14.15 8.04
CA LEU A 244 26.43 -14.83 7.66
C LEU A 244 25.46 -13.81 7.03
N TYR A 245 24.97 -14.16 5.85
CA TYR A 245 24.04 -13.36 5.04
C TYR A 245 22.71 -14.09 4.98
N VAL A 246 21.62 -13.48 5.48
CA VAL A 246 20.29 -14.08 5.46
C VAL A 246 19.21 -13.03 5.19
N ALA A 247 18.37 -13.31 4.19
CA ALA A 247 17.19 -12.49 3.89
C ALA A 247 15.95 -13.12 4.54
N VAL A 248 15.18 -12.30 5.27
CA VAL A 248 13.99 -12.75 6.01
C VAL A 248 12.88 -11.69 5.95
N THR A 249 11.66 -12.06 6.35
CA THR A 249 10.58 -11.09 6.57
C THR A 249 10.81 -10.33 7.88
N THR A 250 10.16 -9.18 8.04
CA THR A 250 10.24 -8.38 9.29
C THR A 250 9.86 -9.20 10.53
N SER A 251 8.83 -10.03 10.45
CA SER A 251 8.42 -10.91 11.56
C SER A 251 9.50 -11.95 11.89
N GLN A 252 10.08 -12.58 10.87
CA GLN A 252 11.15 -13.56 11.06
C GLN A 252 12.44 -12.91 11.60
N MET A 253 12.72 -11.67 11.20
CA MET A 253 13.88 -10.91 11.65
C MET A 253 13.88 -10.71 13.16
N ILE A 254 12.74 -10.38 13.75
CA ILE A 254 12.62 -10.20 15.22
C ILE A 254 12.96 -11.49 15.96
N ASN A 255 12.39 -12.61 15.50
CA ASN A 255 12.64 -13.92 16.10
C ASN A 255 14.11 -14.35 15.93
N LEU A 256 14.68 -14.17 14.73
CA LEU A 256 16.05 -14.49 14.43
C LEU A 256 17.03 -13.67 15.29
N LYS A 257 16.85 -12.34 15.35
CA LYS A 257 17.66 -11.46 16.19
C LYS A 257 17.68 -11.91 17.65
N ASN A 258 16.49 -12.18 18.21
CA ASN A 258 16.37 -12.62 19.61
C ASN A 258 17.05 -13.98 19.84
N LYS A 259 16.95 -14.89 18.89
CA LYS A 259 17.60 -16.20 18.98
C LYS A 259 19.12 -16.11 18.88
N ILE A 260 19.64 -15.27 17.94
CA ILE A 260 21.08 -15.04 17.80
C ILE A 260 21.68 -14.51 19.11
N LEU A 261 21.07 -13.47 19.69
CA LEU A 261 21.56 -12.88 20.94
C LEU A 261 21.46 -13.83 22.15
N ARG A 262 20.62 -14.85 22.10
CA ARG A 262 20.60 -15.92 23.10
C ARG A 262 21.70 -16.95 22.89
N ILE A 263 22.06 -17.25 21.64
CA ILE A 263 23.14 -18.19 21.28
C ILE A 263 24.49 -17.53 21.53
N ASP A 264 24.67 -16.32 21.05
CA ASP A 264 25.88 -15.53 21.18
C ASP A 264 25.52 -14.07 21.56
N PRO A 265 25.63 -13.71 22.85
CA PRO A 265 25.38 -12.34 23.30
C PRO A 265 26.32 -11.29 22.69
N ASN A 266 27.50 -11.70 22.21
CA ASN A 266 28.49 -10.85 21.60
C ASN A 266 28.37 -10.75 20.06
N ALA A 267 27.37 -11.42 19.46
CA ALA A 267 27.15 -11.36 18.02
C ALA A 267 26.91 -9.93 17.53
N PHE A 268 27.58 -9.56 16.45
CA PHE A 268 27.33 -8.30 15.77
C PHE A 268 26.33 -8.50 14.64
N ILE A 269 25.20 -7.81 14.69
CA ILE A 269 24.09 -7.96 13.76
C ILE A 269 23.80 -6.63 13.09
N THR A 270 23.97 -6.56 11.77
CA THR A 270 23.52 -5.42 10.95
C THR A 270 22.23 -5.80 10.25
N ILE A 271 21.22 -4.92 10.32
CA ILE A 271 19.92 -5.11 9.70
C ILE A 271 19.73 -4.02 8.64
N ILE A 272 19.48 -4.46 7.41
CA ILE A 272 19.33 -3.58 6.24
C ILE A 272 17.94 -3.80 5.65
N ASP A 273 17.27 -2.70 5.30
CA ASP A 273 16.03 -2.76 4.55
C ASP A 273 16.31 -3.18 3.09
N VAL A 274 15.57 -4.15 2.61
CA VAL A 274 15.72 -4.66 1.24
C VAL A 274 14.48 -4.31 0.44
N SER A 275 14.67 -3.58 -0.65
CA SER A 275 13.57 -3.16 -1.52
C SER A 275 12.88 -4.34 -2.20
N GLU A 276 13.65 -5.35 -2.65
CA GLU A 276 13.12 -6.54 -3.31
C GLU A 276 14.03 -7.75 -3.10
N VAL A 277 13.42 -8.92 -2.91
CA VAL A 277 14.10 -10.22 -2.93
C VAL A 277 13.32 -11.14 -3.85
N LYS A 278 13.97 -11.65 -4.90
CA LYS A 278 13.43 -12.67 -5.81
C LYS A 278 14.15 -14.00 -5.57
N GLY A 279 13.40 -15.08 -5.42
CA GLY A 279 13.96 -16.42 -5.24
C GLY A 279 13.02 -17.40 -4.52
N LYS A 280 13.43 -18.67 -4.45
CA LYS A 280 12.66 -19.68 -3.70
C LYS A 280 12.50 -19.26 -2.24
N GLY A 281 11.27 -19.32 -1.74
CA GLY A 281 10.93 -18.93 -0.37
C GLY A 281 10.47 -17.46 -0.21
N PHE A 282 10.55 -16.64 -1.27
CA PHE A 282 9.99 -15.31 -1.29
C PHE A 282 8.97 -15.21 -2.42
N GLN A 283 7.72 -14.90 -2.09
CA GLN A 283 6.69 -14.69 -3.11
C GLN A 283 7.00 -13.40 -3.89
N SER A 284 6.95 -13.47 -5.22
CA SER A 284 6.81 -12.29 -6.06
C SER A 284 5.39 -11.75 -5.92
N ILE A 285 5.26 -10.47 -5.68
CA ILE A 285 3.98 -9.75 -5.72
C ILE A 285 3.50 -9.67 -7.17
#